data_4ce144b9eec233ced41caaf9930a6ea7
#
_entry.id   4ce144b9eec233ced41caaf9930a6ea7
#
_cell.length_a   1.000
_cell.length_b   1.000
_cell.length_c   1.000
_cell.angle_alpha   90.00
_cell.angle_beta   90.00
_cell.angle_gamma   90.00
#
_symmetry.space_group_name_H-M   'P 1'
#
loop_
_entity.id
_entity.type
_entity.pdbx_description
1 polymer ?
#
loop_
_entity_poly.entity_id
_entity_poly.type
_entity_poly.pdbx_seq_one_letter_code
_entity_poly.pdbx_strand_id
1 'polypeptide(L)'
;MDSSADFHARLKGTFSGILHWQQLDELWARVKNGSWFFYQVGEELPEKSLGGDELAARIDALDTLLRHDHDYHYCGIVYVDNVEEPTLIKVYDPNTLGSSCSHNATPTPPGWILSTARPSTIESDIPTPGNRRRWWRLFSH
;
A
#
# COMPACT_ATOMS: atom_id res chain seq x y z
N MET A 1 -2.24 -12.81 -21.52
CA MET A 1 -2.57 -13.04 -20.12
C MET A 1 -2.94 -11.71 -19.49
N ASP A 2 -4.07 -11.66 -18.83
CA ASP A 2 -4.60 -10.41 -18.29
C ASP A 2 -3.98 -10.11 -16.91
N SER A 3 -3.10 -9.12 -16.84
CA SER A 3 -2.46 -8.68 -15.59
C SER A 3 -3.49 -8.21 -14.55
N SER A 4 -4.60 -7.64 -15.02
CA SER A 4 -5.68 -7.16 -14.18
C SER A 4 -6.32 -8.30 -13.39
N ALA A 5 -6.57 -9.43 -14.05
CA ALA A 5 -7.14 -10.62 -13.40
C ALA A 5 -6.16 -11.19 -12.36
N ASP A 6 -4.86 -11.18 -12.66
CA ASP A 6 -3.84 -11.67 -11.74
C ASP A 6 -3.78 -10.79 -10.50
N PHE A 7 -3.81 -9.48 -10.67
CA PHE A 7 -3.82 -8.53 -9.55
C PHE A 7 -5.02 -8.77 -8.64
N HIS A 8 -6.23 -8.86 -9.20
CA HIS A 8 -7.44 -9.07 -8.41
C HIS A 8 -7.46 -10.43 -7.71
N ALA A 9 -6.94 -11.47 -8.37
CA ALA A 9 -6.86 -12.80 -7.76
C ALA A 9 -5.94 -12.78 -6.54
N ARG A 10 -4.78 -12.12 -6.64
CA ARG A 10 -3.84 -11.99 -5.53
C ARG A 10 -4.43 -11.15 -4.40
N LEU A 11 -5.16 -10.10 -4.74
CA LEU A 11 -5.76 -9.19 -3.76
C LEU A 11 -6.78 -9.91 -2.89
N LYS A 12 -7.44 -10.92 -3.41
CA LYS A 12 -8.42 -11.73 -2.68
C LYS A 12 -7.79 -12.88 -1.91
N GLY A 13 -6.47 -13.08 -2.03
CA GLY A 13 -5.78 -14.16 -1.37
C GLY A 13 -5.61 -13.93 0.13
N THR A 14 -4.88 -14.85 0.75
CA THR A 14 -4.57 -14.76 2.17
C THR A 14 -3.40 -13.83 2.41
N PHE A 15 -3.50 -13.01 3.46
CA PHE A 15 -2.46 -12.05 3.82
C PHE A 15 -2.03 -12.24 5.27
N SER A 16 -0.77 -11.96 5.52
CA SER A 16 -0.20 -11.92 6.86
C SER A 16 0.01 -10.48 7.29
N GLY A 17 -0.43 -10.13 8.49
CA GLY A 17 -0.23 -8.80 9.03
C GLY A 17 1.17 -8.60 9.59
N ILE A 18 1.73 -7.43 9.35
CA ILE A 18 3.02 -7.03 9.93
C ILE A 18 2.72 -6.36 11.26
N LEU A 19 3.11 -6.97 12.37
CA LEU A 19 2.81 -6.47 13.70
C LEU A 19 3.87 -5.53 14.24
N HIS A 20 5.13 -5.82 13.99
CA HIS A 20 6.24 -5.04 14.55
C HIS A 20 6.89 -4.16 13.49
N TRP A 21 7.26 -2.94 13.89
CA TRP A 21 7.94 -2.01 12.98
C TRP A 21 9.25 -2.58 12.43
N GLN A 22 9.95 -3.39 13.21
CA GLN A 22 11.17 -4.05 12.75
C GLN A 22 10.87 -5.02 11.60
N GLN A 23 9.75 -5.73 11.66
CA GLN A 23 9.33 -6.61 10.58
C GLN A 23 9.03 -5.82 9.30
N LEU A 24 8.49 -4.62 9.47
CA LEU A 24 8.24 -3.73 8.33
C LEU A 24 9.55 -3.29 7.68
N ASP A 25 10.56 -2.96 8.48
CA ASP A 25 11.88 -2.62 7.96
C ASP A 25 12.46 -3.76 7.11
N GLU A 26 12.32 -4.98 7.57
CA GLU A 26 12.78 -6.16 6.84
C GLU A 26 12.00 -6.37 5.53
N LEU A 27 10.69 -6.15 5.57
CA LEU A 27 9.85 -6.23 4.39
C LEU A 27 10.25 -5.19 3.35
N TRP A 28 10.43 -3.94 3.78
CA TRP A 28 10.84 -2.87 2.88
C TRP A 28 12.19 -3.17 2.23
N ALA A 29 13.12 -3.75 2.97
CA ALA A 29 14.42 -4.13 2.43
C ALA A 29 14.28 -5.13 1.28
N ARG A 30 13.36 -6.09 1.42
CA ARG A 30 13.09 -7.07 0.35
C ARG A 30 12.45 -6.40 -0.86
N VAL A 31 11.49 -5.52 -0.64
CA VAL A 31 10.78 -4.81 -1.71
C VAL A 31 11.73 -3.94 -2.51
N LYS A 32 12.65 -3.25 -1.86
CA LYS A 32 13.59 -2.34 -2.50
C LYS A 32 14.57 -3.04 -3.45
N ASN A 33 14.73 -4.35 -3.30
CA ASN A 33 15.60 -5.13 -4.19
C ASN A 33 14.93 -5.52 -5.51
N GLY A 34 13.66 -5.25 -5.68
CA GLY A 34 12.91 -5.62 -6.87
C GLY A 34 12.28 -4.42 -7.58
N SER A 35 11.35 -4.73 -8.46
CA SER A 35 10.56 -3.72 -9.17
C SER A 35 9.10 -3.90 -8.79
N TRP A 36 8.44 -2.80 -8.44
CA TRP A 36 7.08 -2.83 -7.92
C TRP A 36 6.26 -1.69 -8.48
N PHE A 37 4.97 -1.96 -8.74
CA PHE A 37 4.00 -0.90 -8.98
C PHE A 37 3.59 -0.31 -7.63
N PHE A 38 3.66 1.01 -7.52
CA PHE A 38 3.31 1.73 -6.30
C PHE A 38 2.00 2.48 -6.57
N TYR A 39 0.90 2.02 -5.99
CA TYR A 39 -0.44 2.53 -6.27
C TYR A 39 -1.06 3.13 -5.03
N GLN A 40 -1.43 4.41 -5.09
CA GLN A 40 -2.26 5.04 -4.05
C GLN A 40 -3.72 4.88 -4.46
N VAL A 41 -4.48 4.15 -3.65
CA VAL A 41 -5.89 3.84 -3.95
C VAL A 41 -6.70 5.14 -3.97
N GLY A 42 -7.50 5.32 -5.02
CA GLY A 42 -8.26 6.55 -5.23
C GLY A 42 -7.58 7.54 -6.17
N GLU A 43 -6.31 7.33 -6.48
CA GLU A 43 -5.56 8.15 -7.41
C GLU A 43 -5.29 7.40 -8.72
N GLU A 44 -4.51 8.00 -9.60
CA GLU A 44 -4.21 7.39 -10.90
C GLU A 44 -3.47 6.08 -10.75
N LEU A 45 -3.81 5.11 -11.60
CA LEU A 45 -3.07 3.85 -11.66
C LEU A 45 -1.65 4.11 -12.15
N PRO A 46 -0.64 3.46 -11.54
CA PRO A 46 0.72 3.58 -12.04
C PRO A 46 0.85 2.93 -13.41
N GLU A 47 1.52 3.61 -14.32
CA GLU A 47 1.73 3.12 -15.69
C GLU A 47 2.89 2.15 -15.77
N LYS A 48 3.86 2.27 -14.85
CA LYS A 48 5.07 1.46 -14.87
C LYS A 48 5.45 1.05 -13.45
N SER A 49 6.21 -0.02 -13.35
CA SER A 49 6.82 -0.39 -12.08
C SER A 49 8.01 0.51 -11.79
N LEU A 50 8.32 0.62 -10.50
CA LEU A 50 9.47 1.39 -10.03
C LEU A 50 10.52 0.45 -9.48
N GLY A 51 11.77 0.86 -9.58
CA GLY A 51 12.88 0.12 -8.99
C GLY A 51 13.98 1.08 -8.59
N GLY A 52 15.02 0.57 -7.96
CA GLY A 52 16.17 1.35 -7.57
C GLY A 52 15.82 2.52 -6.66
N ASP A 53 16.42 3.67 -6.94
CA ASP A 53 16.29 4.86 -6.09
C ASP A 53 14.87 5.43 -6.08
N GLU A 54 14.13 5.34 -7.18
CA GLU A 54 12.76 5.83 -7.24
C GLU A 54 11.85 5.04 -6.29
N LEU A 55 11.96 3.73 -6.31
CA LEU A 55 11.18 2.88 -5.43
C LEU A 55 11.58 3.10 -3.98
N ALA A 56 12.87 3.17 -3.70
CA ALA A 56 13.36 3.39 -2.35
C ALA A 56 12.87 4.73 -1.79
N ALA A 57 12.88 5.79 -2.59
CA ALA A 57 12.42 7.10 -2.17
C ALA A 57 10.93 7.09 -1.80
N ARG A 58 10.12 6.41 -2.60
CA ARG A 58 8.68 6.32 -2.33
C ARG A 58 8.39 5.50 -1.09
N ILE A 59 9.08 4.38 -0.93
CA ILE A 59 8.90 3.52 0.25
C ILE A 59 9.33 4.28 1.51
N ASP A 60 10.45 4.99 1.47
CA ASP A 60 10.92 5.76 2.63
C ASP A 60 9.94 6.87 2.99
N ALA A 61 9.37 7.53 1.99
CA ALA A 61 8.37 8.57 2.22
C ALA A 61 7.11 7.98 2.85
N LEU A 62 6.65 6.83 2.36
CA LEU A 62 5.49 6.15 2.92
C LEU A 62 5.76 5.70 4.35
N ASP A 63 6.92 5.09 4.59
CA ASP A 63 7.31 4.63 5.92
C ASP A 63 7.32 5.79 6.93
N THR A 64 7.88 6.93 6.55
CA THR A 64 7.92 8.11 7.39
C THR A 64 6.49 8.59 7.72
N LEU A 65 5.62 8.63 6.72
CA LEU A 65 4.23 9.02 6.89
C LEU A 65 3.49 8.08 7.85
N LEU A 66 3.68 6.77 7.67
CA LEU A 66 3.01 5.78 8.51
C LEU A 66 3.43 5.89 9.96
N ARG A 67 4.72 6.02 10.22
CA ARG A 67 5.24 6.15 11.59
C ARG A 67 4.82 7.44 12.25
N HIS A 68 4.68 8.50 11.48
CA HIS A 68 4.23 9.79 11.98
C HIS A 68 2.74 9.78 12.31
N ASP A 69 1.91 9.24 11.42
CA ASP A 69 0.46 9.29 11.56
C ASP A 69 -0.12 8.12 12.35
N HIS A 70 0.65 7.05 12.53
CA HIS A 70 0.25 5.86 13.27
C HIS A 70 1.23 5.65 14.43
N ASP A 71 1.12 6.49 15.44
CA ASP A 71 2.05 6.54 16.56
C ASP A 71 1.69 5.52 17.63
N TYR A 72 1.96 4.23 17.31
CA TYR A 72 1.76 3.11 18.21
C TYR A 72 3.04 2.27 18.28
N HIS A 73 3.14 1.44 19.30
CA HIS A 73 4.29 0.54 19.47
C HIS A 73 4.30 -0.59 18.43
N TYR A 74 3.17 -0.84 17.81
CA TYR A 74 3.03 -1.90 16.81
C TYR A 74 2.57 -1.30 15.49
N CYS A 75 2.88 -1.99 14.39
CA CYS A 75 2.47 -1.57 13.05
C CYS A 75 0.98 -1.89 12.82
N GLY A 76 0.67 -3.14 12.50
CA GLY A 76 -0.73 -3.61 12.39
C GLY A 76 -1.52 -3.06 11.21
N ILE A 77 -0.91 -2.27 10.33
CA ILE A 77 -1.60 -1.65 9.20
C ILE A 77 -1.03 -2.06 7.85
N VAL A 78 -0.06 -2.96 7.84
CA VAL A 78 0.56 -3.47 6.61
C VAL A 78 0.32 -4.97 6.53
N TYR A 79 -0.13 -5.42 5.37
CA TYR A 79 -0.43 -6.83 5.12
C TYR A 79 0.28 -7.27 3.85
N VAL A 80 0.90 -8.44 3.89
CA VAL A 80 1.68 -8.99 2.78
C VAL A 80 1.18 -10.41 2.46
N ASP A 81 1.19 -10.75 1.17
CA ASP A 81 0.75 -12.08 0.72
C ASP A 81 1.72 -13.18 1.17
N ASN A 82 3.02 -12.91 1.12
CA ASN A 82 4.05 -13.84 1.58
C ASN A 82 5.24 -13.04 2.06
N VAL A 83 5.59 -13.21 3.33
CA VAL A 83 6.69 -12.45 3.95
C VAL A 83 8.03 -12.78 3.32
N GLU A 84 8.25 -14.05 2.95
CA GLU A 84 9.53 -14.50 2.38
C GLU A 84 9.67 -14.12 0.91
N GLU A 85 8.58 -14.18 0.16
CA GLU A 85 8.57 -13.84 -1.27
C GLU A 85 7.38 -12.92 -1.55
N PRO A 86 7.46 -11.66 -1.12
CA PRO A 86 6.31 -10.77 -1.26
C PRO A 86 6.05 -10.42 -2.73
N THR A 87 4.78 -10.44 -3.11
CA THR A 87 4.33 -10.01 -4.45
C THR A 87 3.22 -8.98 -4.39
N LEU A 88 2.53 -8.87 -3.25
CA LEU A 88 1.44 -7.91 -3.07
C LEU A 88 1.41 -7.46 -1.61
N ILE A 89 1.40 -6.15 -1.41
CA ILE A 89 1.38 -5.55 -0.08
C ILE A 89 0.24 -4.54 -0.02
N LYS A 90 -0.61 -4.67 1.01
CA LYS A 90 -1.67 -3.71 1.31
C LYS A 90 -1.27 -2.87 2.50
N VAL A 91 -1.34 -1.55 2.35
CA VAL A 91 -1.02 -0.61 3.43
C VAL A 91 -2.27 0.20 3.73
N TYR A 92 -2.77 0.11 4.96
CA TYR A 92 -3.95 0.87 5.36
C TYR A 92 -3.55 2.25 5.87
N ASP A 93 -4.32 3.26 5.46
CA ASP A 93 -4.03 4.64 5.85
C ASP A 93 -4.51 4.88 7.28
N PRO A 94 -3.63 5.27 8.20
CA PRO A 94 -4.04 5.53 9.59
C PRO A 94 -5.11 6.63 9.70
N ASN A 95 -5.16 7.57 8.75
CA ASN A 95 -6.17 8.62 8.77
C ASN A 95 -7.57 8.12 8.44
N THR A 96 -7.70 7.00 7.73
CA THR A 96 -9.00 6.45 7.38
C THR A 96 -9.49 5.39 8.37
N LEU A 97 -8.61 4.86 9.21
CA LEU A 97 -8.99 3.84 10.19
C LEU A 97 -9.97 4.39 11.22
N GLY A 98 -9.83 5.66 11.59
CA GLY A 98 -10.72 6.29 12.55
C GLY A 98 -12.15 6.45 12.04
N SER A 99 -12.36 6.52 10.73
CA SER A 99 -13.69 6.65 10.15
C SER A 99 -14.39 5.32 9.93
N SER A 100 -13.70 4.21 10.16
CA SER A 100 -14.25 2.86 9.99
C SER A 100 -15.23 2.48 11.09
N CYS A 101 -15.43 3.32 12.08
CA CYS A 101 -16.43 3.13 13.12
C CYS A 101 -17.86 3.32 12.62
N SER A 102 -18.04 3.72 11.37
CA SER A 102 -19.36 3.82 10.76
C SER A 102 -19.97 2.43 10.63
N HIS A 103 -21.28 2.35 10.69
CA HIS A 103 -22.01 1.09 10.62
C HIS A 103 -22.09 0.50 9.21
N ASN A 104 -21.25 0.95 8.32
CA ASN A 104 -21.24 0.44 6.95
C ASN A 104 -20.68 -0.98 6.91
N ALA A 105 -21.37 -1.84 6.19
CA ALA A 105 -20.92 -3.21 5.98
C ALA A 105 -19.71 -3.30 5.05
N THR A 106 -19.37 -2.21 4.37
CA THR A 106 -18.26 -2.18 3.43
C THR A 106 -16.94 -1.99 4.17
N PRO A 107 -15.98 -2.92 4.03
CA PRO A 107 -14.67 -2.76 4.67
C PRO A 107 -13.92 -1.54 4.11
N THR A 108 -13.13 -0.92 4.97
CA THR A 108 -12.27 0.19 4.55
C THR A 108 -11.21 -0.34 3.56
N PRO A 109 -11.08 0.26 2.38
CA PRO A 109 -10.04 -0.16 1.43
C PRO A 109 -8.65 0.26 1.91
N PRO A 110 -7.60 -0.41 1.45
CA PRO A 110 -6.24 0.06 1.76
C PRO A 110 -5.97 1.41 1.14
N GLY A 111 -5.05 2.17 1.72
CA GLY A 111 -4.63 3.47 1.19
C GLY A 111 -3.61 3.33 0.07
N TRP A 112 -2.74 2.35 0.17
CA TRP A 112 -1.69 2.09 -0.82
C TRP A 112 -1.57 0.61 -1.09
N ILE A 113 -1.20 0.27 -2.31
CA ILE A 113 -0.91 -1.11 -2.71
C ILE A 113 0.39 -1.13 -3.48
N LEU A 114 1.30 -2.01 -3.06
CA LEU A 114 2.52 -2.30 -3.79
C LEU A 114 2.36 -3.68 -4.41
N SER A 115 2.60 -3.79 -5.71
CA SER A 115 2.35 -5.04 -6.43
C SER A 115 3.42 -5.28 -7.49
N THR A 116 3.81 -6.53 -7.66
CA THR A 116 4.66 -6.94 -8.78
C THR A 116 3.84 -7.11 -10.06
N ALA A 117 2.53 -7.32 -9.94
CA ALA A 117 1.62 -7.36 -11.07
C ALA A 117 1.01 -5.98 -11.31
N ARG A 118 0.67 -5.67 -12.56
CA ARG A 118 0.04 -4.39 -12.90
C ARG A 118 -1.29 -4.25 -12.17
N PRO A 119 -1.47 -3.20 -11.35
CA PRO A 119 -2.71 -3.02 -10.60
C PRO A 119 -3.85 -2.54 -11.47
N SER A 120 -5.07 -2.78 -10.96
CA SER A 120 -6.32 -2.28 -11.53
C SER A 120 -7.00 -1.42 -10.49
N THR A 121 -7.94 -0.58 -10.96
CA THR A 121 -8.68 0.31 -10.07
C THR A 121 -9.41 -0.46 -8.97
N ILE A 122 -9.26 0.01 -7.74
CA ILE A 122 -10.01 -0.49 -6.60
C ILE A 122 -11.07 0.56 -6.30
N GLU A 123 -12.34 0.13 -6.34
CA GLU A 123 -13.44 1.02 -6.03
C GLU A 123 -13.44 1.34 -4.54
N SER A 124 -13.62 2.61 -4.24
CA SER A 124 -13.67 3.09 -2.86
C SER A 124 -14.71 4.19 -2.76
N ASP A 125 -15.62 4.04 -1.80
CA ASP A 125 -16.58 5.08 -1.49
C ASP A 125 -15.99 6.18 -0.62
N ILE A 126 -14.76 5.99 -0.17
CA ILE A 126 -14.06 6.95 0.68
C ILE A 126 -13.17 7.82 -0.21
N PRO A 127 -13.42 9.14 -0.29
CA PRO A 127 -12.57 10.01 -1.09
C PRO A 127 -11.16 10.10 -0.50
N THR A 128 -10.18 10.24 -1.38
CA THR A 128 -8.79 10.40 -0.95
C THR A 128 -8.65 11.73 -0.20
N PRO A 129 -8.12 11.74 1.03
CA PRO A 129 -7.89 12.98 1.75
C PRO A 129 -7.00 13.95 0.96
N GLY A 130 -7.26 15.25 1.09
CA GLY A 130 -6.52 16.26 0.35
C GLY A 130 -5.02 16.22 0.58
N ASN A 131 -4.59 15.98 1.82
CA ASN A 131 -3.18 15.87 2.15
C ASN A 131 -2.52 14.65 1.47
N ARG A 132 -3.27 13.57 1.27
CA ARG A 132 -2.78 12.38 0.56
C ARG A 132 -2.67 12.61 -0.94
N ARG A 133 -3.62 13.34 -1.53
CA ARG A 133 -3.54 13.71 -2.94
C ARG A 133 -2.33 14.61 -3.21
N ARG A 134 -2.07 15.57 -2.32
CA ARG A 134 -0.90 16.43 -2.44
C ARG A 134 0.38 15.64 -2.32
N TRP A 135 0.43 14.69 -1.37
CA TRP A 135 1.58 13.81 -1.21
C TRP A 135 1.84 13.01 -2.48
N TRP A 136 0.78 12.44 -3.08
CA TRP A 136 0.88 11.64 -4.29
C TRP A 136 1.39 12.48 -5.47
N ARG A 137 0.92 13.71 -5.59
CA ARG A 137 1.33 14.60 -6.68
C ARG A 137 2.79 14.98 -6.64
N LEU A 138 3.45 14.89 -5.51
CA LEU A 138 4.88 15.12 -5.41
C LEU A 138 5.69 14.10 -6.24
N PHE A 139 5.13 12.93 -6.46
CA PHE A 139 5.78 11.84 -7.18
C PHE A 139 5.24 11.63 -8.60
N SER A 140 4.10 12.23 -8.94
CA SER A 140 3.53 12.05 -10.28
C SER A 140 3.85 13.25 -11.15
N HIS A 141 4.27 12.97 -12.36
CA HIS A 141 4.61 13.98 -13.35
C HIS A 141 3.85 13.75 -14.64
#